data_4397d7aac4c65ba2c945667b77b0162a
#
_entry.id   4397d7aac4c65ba2c945667b77b0162a
#
_cell.length_a   1.000
_cell.length_b   1.000
_cell.length_c   1.000
_cell.angle_alpha   90.00
_cell.angle_beta   90.00
_cell.angle_gamma   90.00
#
_symmetry.space_group_name_H-M   'P 1'
#
loop_
_entity.id
_entity.type
_entity.pdbx_description
1 polymer ?
#
loop_
_entity_poly.entity_id
_entity_poly.type
_entity_poly.pdbx_seq_one_letter_code
_entity_poly.pdbx_strand_id
1 'polypeptide(L)'
;LKIKANPGSELFALPVIVSALGFFVDVYDMLIFSIVRVPSLQSLGLSEAEVSTAGTFILNCQQAGLVLGGILWGVLGDKRGRMSVLFGSIITYSLTNIACGFVQDVNTYALLRFIAGVGLSGEIGAAIVLVSEILPKDIRGYGSAVVAGVGYLGAGAAYLTVEYFNWRTAFWVGGGMGLALLLLRVSVLESGLFNRMKTEHGHVSRGNFLQFFSSWPQTIKYLRCVAVGMPTWFVVGILATFANEIGQALGIAEGVKPGRCVMLLYVGLAGGDLLSGPLSQWLRSRIQAITSLLITSMALSSFLLFGGLDTAAGVYTVFLLTGFCTGYIAMYLTTVAELYGTNVRNTATTSVPSIVRGTLIPMTLLFQALKPSVGALLSAGLLGVVVYGLAFWSLSRIEETFGKELDFVEV
;
A
#
# COMPACT_ATOMS: atom_id res chain seq x y z
N LEU A 1 -32.22 -4.79 -27.47
CA LEU A 1 -32.55 -5.34 -26.13
C LEU A 1 -31.25 -5.43 -25.33
N LYS A 2 -30.94 -4.42 -24.50
CA LYS A 2 -29.90 -4.54 -23.46
C LYS A 2 -30.52 -5.43 -22.39
N ILE A 3 -30.05 -6.68 -22.32
CA ILE A 3 -30.26 -7.55 -21.17
C ILE A 3 -29.64 -6.78 -19.99
N LYS A 4 -30.46 -6.33 -19.03
CA LYS A 4 -29.97 -5.82 -17.74
C LYS A 4 -29.27 -6.99 -17.07
N ALA A 5 -27.95 -7.05 -17.17
CA ALA A 5 -27.16 -7.99 -16.43
C ALA A 5 -27.44 -7.73 -14.93
N ASN A 6 -27.60 -8.80 -14.17
CA ASN A 6 -27.86 -8.71 -12.74
C ASN A 6 -26.65 -8.02 -12.09
N PRO A 7 -26.78 -6.90 -11.36
CA PRO A 7 -25.64 -6.16 -10.78
C PRO A 7 -24.69 -7.04 -9.99
N GLY A 8 -25.18 -8.13 -9.38
CA GLY A 8 -24.38 -9.12 -8.70
C GLY A 8 -23.45 -9.94 -9.60
N SER A 9 -23.83 -10.19 -10.87
CA SER A 9 -23.00 -10.98 -11.80
C SER A 9 -21.86 -10.16 -12.39
N GLU A 10 -21.98 -8.85 -12.48
CA GLU A 10 -20.91 -7.97 -13.00
C GLU A 10 -19.79 -7.76 -11.99
N LEU A 11 -20.09 -7.81 -10.68
CA LEU A 11 -19.08 -7.75 -9.60
C LEU A 11 -18.17 -8.98 -9.58
N PHE A 12 -18.63 -10.12 -10.07
CA PHE A 12 -17.86 -11.35 -10.21
C PHE A 12 -17.37 -11.59 -11.65
N ALA A 13 -17.38 -10.55 -12.50
CA ALA A 13 -16.80 -10.65 -13.83
C ALA A 13 -15.31 -10.99 -13.73
N LEU A 14 -14.83 -11.82 -14.65
CA LEU A 14 -13.45 -12.31 -14.66
C LEU A 14 -12.38 -11.20 -14.53
N PRO A 15 -12.52 -10.01 -15.16
CA PRO A 15 -11.57 -8.92 -14.95
C PRO A 15 -11.52 -8.37 -13.52
N VAL A 16 -12.66 -8.35 -12.81
CA VAL A 16 -12.71 -7.92 -11.40
C VAL A 16 -12.00 -8.92 -10.52
N ILE A 17 -12.26 -10.22 -10.73
CA ILE A 17 -11.60 -11.32 -10.01
C ILE A 17 -10.08 -11.27 -10.23
N VAL A 18 -9.63 -11.13 -11.48
CA VAL A 18 -8.21 -11.07 -11.82
C VAL A 18 -7.55 -9.82 -11.21
N SER A 19 -8.25 -8.68 -11.16
CA SER A 19 -7.76 -7.47 -10.49
C SER A 19 -7.68 -7.66 -8.98
N ALA A 20 -8.65 -8.32 -8.36
CA ALA A 20 -8.67 -8.63 -6.95
C ALA A 20 -7.52 -9.60 -6.56
N LEU A 21 -7.31 -10.64 -7.37
CA LEU A 21 -6.18 -11.57 -7.20
C LEU A 21 -4.83 -10.87 -7.43
N GLY A 22 -4.76 -9.93 -8.37
CA GLY A 22 -3.57 -9.11 -8.57
C GLY A 22 -3.22 -8.32 -7.32
N PHE A 23 -4.17 -7.61 -6.78
CA PHE A 23 -3.96 -6.83 -5.56
C PHE A 23 -3.66 -7.73 -4.34
N PHE A 24 -4.23 -8.94 -4.28
CA PHE A 24 -3.89 -9.94 -3.25
C PHE A 24 -2.40 -10.33 -3.32
N VAL A 25 -1.90 -10.67 -4.49
CA VAL A 25 -0.49 -11.03 -4.69
C VAL A 25 0.43 -9.84 -4.38
N ASP A 26 0.04 -8.64 -4.79
CA ASP A 26 0.76 -7.40 -4.50
C ASP A 26 0.92 -7.15 -3.01
N VAL A 27 -0.17 -7.25 -2.25
CA VAL A 27 -0.16 -7.06 -0.79
C VAL A 27 0.67 -8.14 -0.11
N TYR A 28 0.55 -9.40 -0.56
CA TYR A 28 1.39 -10.50 -0.09
C TYR A 28 2.87 -10.17 -0.27
N ASP A 29 3.30 -9.85 -1.50
CA ASP A 29 4.70 -9.64 -1.84
C ASP A 29 5.30 -8.35 -1.24
N MET A 30 4.48 -7.32 -1.09
CA MET A 30 4.89 -6.06 -0.48
C MET A 30 5.22 -6.25 1.01
N LEU A 31 4.43 -7.06 1.70
CA LEU A 31 4.52 -7.22 3.15
C LEU A 31 5.36 -8.40 3.59
N ILE A 32 5.64 -9.35 2.69
CA ILE A 32 6.35 -10.58 3.04
C ILE A 32 7.67 -10.27 3.77
N PHE A 33 8.46 -9.28 3.33
CA PHE A 33 9.70 -8.94 3.98
C PHE A 33 9.48 -8.41 5.41
N SER A 34 8.48 -7.57 5.66
CA SER A 34 8.15 -7.09 7.02
C SER A 34 7.79 -8.25 7.96
N ILE A 35 7.16 -9.31 7.43
CA ILE A 35 6.76 -10.50 8.19
C ILE A 35 7.97 -11.41 8.45
N VAL A 36 8.82 -11.65 7.44
CA VAL A 36 9.97 -12.56 7.53
C VAL A 36 11.26 -11.89 7.99
N ARG A 37 11.28 -10.59 8.21
CA ARG A 37 12.48 -9.81 8.53
C ARG A 37 13.34 -10.46 9.61
N VAL A 38 12.74 -10.76 10.75
CA VAL A 38 13.44 -11.34 11.88
C VAL A 38 13.91 -12.76 11.57
N PRO A 39 13.04 -13.74 11.25
CA PRO A 39 13.48 -15.11 11.03
C PRO A 39 14.43 -15.27 9.82
N SER A 40 14.28 -14.47 8.77
CA SER A 40 15.17 -14.55 7.61
C SER A 40 16.58 -14.09 7.94
N LEU A 41 16.73 -12.94 8.62
CA LEU A 41 18.03 -12.38 8.95
C LEU A 41 18.75 -13.19 10.04
N GLN A 42 18.02 -13.71 11.04
CA GLN A 42 18.59 -14.64 12.01
C GLN A 42 19.11 -15.92 11.36
N SER A 43 18.41 -16.46 10.36
CA SER A 43 18.83 -17.64 9.62
C SER A 43 20.08 -17.39 8.75
N LEU A 44 20.41 -16.13 8.44
CA LEU A 44 21.65 -15.71 7.79
C LEU A 44 22.81 -15.49 8.80
N GLY A 45 22.58 -15.76 10.09
CA GLY A 45 23.60 -15.69 11.14
C GLY A 45 23.75 -14.32 11.80
N LEU A 46 22.82 -13.38 11.60
CA LEU A 46 22.89 -12.06 12.20
C LEU A 46 22.40 -12.08 13.66
N SER A 47 23.08 -11.34 14.52
CA SER A 47 22.65 -11.06 15.89
C SER A 47 21.39 -10.16 15.94
N GLU A 48 20.71 -10.11 17.08
CA GLU A 48 19.49 -9.28 17.23
C GLU A 48 19.72 -7.79 16.91
N ALA A 49 20.88 -7.24 17.28
CA ALA A 49 21.25 -5.86 16.97
C ALA A 49 21.45 -5.64 15.46
N GLU A 50 22.11 -6.58 14.80
CA GLU A 50 22.35 -6.55 13.35
C GLU A 50 21.05 -6.75 12.55
N VAL A 51 20.12 -7.58 13.04
CA VAL A 51 18.79 -7.79 12.42
C VAL A 51 18.01 -6.49 12.30
N SER A 52 18.06 -5.61 13.31
CA SER A 52 17.38 -4.31 13.25
C SER A 52 17.97 -3.43 12.15
N THR A 53 19.29 -3.32 12.09
CA THR A 53 19.98 -2.44 11.14
C THR A 53 19.89 -2.98 9.69
N ALA A 54 20.21 -4.26 9.49
CA ALA A 54 20.14 -4.92 8.18
C ALA A 54 18.69 -4.96 7.67
N GLY A 55 17.74 -5.24 8.57
CA GLY A 55 16.32 -5.25 8.23
C GLY A 55 15.82 -3.88 7.77
N THR A 56 16.24 -2.79 8.43
CA THR A 56 15.95 -1.43 8.01
C THR A 56 16.57 -1.12 6.65
N PHE A 57 17.82 -1.51 6.43
CA PHE A 57 18.51 -1.30 5.15
C PHE A 57 17.77 -1.98 3.99
N ILE A 58 17.41 -3.26 4.14
CA ILE A 58 16.67 -4.02 3.11
C ILE A 58 15.28 -3.43 2.87
N LEU A 59 14.56 -3.05 3.95
CA LEU A 59 13.24 -2.40 3.83
C LEU A 59 13.35 -1.09 3.06
N ASN A 60 14.35 -0.26 3.35
CA ASN A 60 14.58 1.01 2.66
C ASN A 60 14.94 0.80 1.18
N CYS A 61 15.72 -0.22 0.85
CA CYS A 61 16.01 -0.61 -0.53
C CYS A 61 14.71 -0.97 -1.27
N GLN A 62 13.82 -1.75 -0.65
CA GLN A 62 12.52 -2.08 -1.23
C GLN A 62 11.66 -0.84 -1.46
N GLN A 63 11.60 0.09 -0.50
CA GLN A 63 10.83 1.33 -0.63
C GLN A 63 11.41 2.24 -1.72
N ALA A 64 12.73 2.34 -1.82
CA ALA A 64 13.38 3.06 -2.92
C ALA A 64 13.03 2.46 -4.29
N GLY A 65 13.00 1.12 -4.39
CA GLY A 65 12.53 0.42 -5.57
C GLY A 65 11.08 0.75 -5.92
N LEU A 66 10.18 0.79 -4.93
CA LEU A 66 8.77 1.17 -5.13
C LEU A 66 8.62 2.59 -5.66
N VAL A 67 9.39 3.56 -5.14
CA VAL A 67 9.37 4.95 -5.62
C VAL A 67 9.84 5.04 -7.06
N LEU A 68 11.00 4.46 -7.38
CA LEU A 68 11.55 4.47 -8.74
C LEU A 68 10.67 3.73 -9.73
N GLY A 69 10.15 2.58 -9.33
CA GLY A 69 9.23 1.80 -10.14
C GLY A 69 7.92 2.53 -10.40
N GLY A 70 7.36 3.26 -9.43
CA GLY A 70 6.15 4.07 -9.60
C GLY A 70 6.31 5.15 -10.67
N ILE A 71 7.48 5.78 -10.73
CA ILE A 71 7.81 6.74 -11.79
C ILE A 71 8.00 6.01 -13.12
N LEU A 72 8.80 4.94 -13.14
CA LEU A 72 9.13 4.18 -14.34
C LEU A 72 7.88 3.61 -15.02
N TRP A 73 7.06 2.89 -14.25
CA TRP A 73 5.85 2.26 -14.77
C TRP A 73 4.75 3.28 -15.08
N GLY A 74 4.67 4.38 -14.34
CA GLY A 74 3.77 5.50 -14.64
C GLY A 74 4.06 6.06 -16.05
N VAL A 75 5.31 6.41 -16.32
CA VAL A 75 5.75 6.95 -17.61
C VAL A 75 5.61 5.91 -18.74
N LEU A 76 5.98 4.64 -18.49
CA LEU A 76 5.86 3.57 -19.48
C LEU A 76 4.40 3.24 -19.79
N GLY A 77 3.52 3.27 -18.80
CA GLY A 77 2.09 3.01 -18.95
C GLY A 77 1.40 4.04 -19.84
N ASP A 78 1.77 5.30 -19.69
CA ASP A 78 1.23 6.37 -20.52
C ASP A 78 1.78 6.31 -21.96
N LYS A 79 3.04 5.85 -22.16
CA LYS A 79 3.70 5.79 -23.47
C LYS A 79 3.41 4.49 -24.24
N ARG A 80 3.44 3.33 -23.58
CA ARG A 80 3.35 1.99 -24.21
C ARG A 80 2.05 1.25 -23.93
N GLY A 81 1.17 1.86 -23.15
CA GLY A 81 -0.10 1.28 -22.74
C GLY A 81 0.00 0.45 -21.47
N ARG A 82 -1.10 0.39 -20.73
CA ARG A 82 -1.21 -0.21 -19.38
C ARG A 82 -0.84 -1.70 -19.33
N MET A 83 -1.09 -2.43 -20.43
CA MET A 83 -0.84 -3.87 -20.46
C MET A 83 0.65 -4.23 -20.43
N SER A 84 1.50 -3.50 -21.15
CA SER A 84 2.96 -3.73 -21.11
C SER A 84 3.54 -3.47 -19.74
N VAL A 85 2.98 -2.52 -18.98
CA VAL A 85 3.35 -2.25 -17.59
C VAL A 85 2.97 -3.43 -16.70
N LEU A 86 1.72 -3.90 -16.79
CA LEU A 86 1.23 -5.02 -15.97
C LEU A 86 2.08 -6.28 -16.16
N PHE A 87 2.38 -6.64 -17.42
CA PHE A 87 3.24 -7.80 -17.70
C PHE A 87 4.66 -7.62 -17.19
N GLY A 88 5.27 -6.46 -17.46
CA GLY A 88 6.65 -6.16 -17.04
C GLY A 88 6.79 -6.16 -15.53
N SER A 89 5.84 -5.55 -14.80
CA SER A 89 5.85 -5.50 -13.35
C SER A 89 5.72 -6.88 -12.71
N ILE A 90 4.74 -7.69 -13.15
CA ILE A 90 4.52 -9.04 -12.61
C ILE A 90 5.74 -9.93 -12.82
N ILE A 91 6.30 -9.96 -14.02
CA ILE A 91 7.50 -10.76 -14.30
C ILE A 91 8.65 -10.32 -13.38
N THR A 92 8.87 -9.02 -13.26
CA THR A 92 9.97 -8.46 -12.46
C THR A 92 9.86 -8.89 -11.01
N TYR A 93 8.73 -8.64 -10.33
CA TYR A 93 8.61 -8.97 -8.92
C TYR A 93 8.54 -10.49 -8.67
N SER A 94 7.88 -11.24 -9.54
CA SER A 94 7.73 -12.69 -9.37
C SER A 94 9.08 -13.42 -9.44
N LEU A 95 9.88 -13.14 -10.47
CA LEU A 95 11.23 -13.73 -10.60
C LEU A 95 12.14 -13.30 -9.46
N THR A 96 12.05 -12.04 -9.06
CA THR A 96 12.86 -11.51 -7.98
C THR A 96 12.48 -12.12 -6.62
N ASN A 97 11.20 -12.35 -6.36
CA ASN A 97 10.75 -13.05 -5.15
C ASN A 97 11.25 -14.51 -5.12
N ILE A 98 11.14 -15.23 -6.23
CA ILE A 98 11.72 -16.57 -6.32
C ILE A 98 13.23 -16.53 -5.99
N ALA A 99 13.95 -15.56 -6.55
CA ALA A 99 15.38 -15.36 -6.26
C ALA A 99 15.65 -15.04 -4.79
N CYS A 100 14.79 -14.26 -4.11
CA CYS A 100 14.89 -13.99 -2.67
C CYS A 100 14.89 -15.26 -1.82
N GLY A 101 14.22 -16.33 -2.26
CA GLY A 101 14.24 -17.61 -1.57
C GLY A 101 15.61 -18.32 -1.56
N PHE A 102 16.56 -17.88 -2.38
CA PHE A 102 17.91 -18.47 -2.49
C PHE A 102 19.02 -17.60 -1.89
N VAL A 103 18.71 -16.43 -1.32
CA VAL A 103 19.72 -15.51 -0.77
C VAL A 103 20.48 -16.12 0.40
N GLN A 104 21.77 -15.75 0.48
CA GLN A 104 22.69 -16.18 1.53
C GLN A 104 23.39 -14.99 2.20
N ASP A 105 23.22 -13.77 1.70
CA ASP A 105 23.83 -12.56 2.24
C ASP A 105 22.88 -11.36 2.17
N VAL A 106 23.13 -10.37 3.03
CA VAL A 106 22.31 -9.17 3.20
C VAL A 106 22.28 -8.29 1.95
N ASN A 107 23.41 -8.14 1.26
CA ASN A 107 23.52 -7.22 0.12
C ASN A 107 22.75 -7.74 -1.09
N THR A 108 22.87 -9.03 -1.40
CA THR A 108 22.07 -9.69 -2.45
C THR A 108 20.58 -9.62 -2.11
N TYR A 109 20.23 -9.83 -0.84
CA TYR A 109 18.85 -9.70 -0.38
C TYR A 109 18.32 -8.29 -0.60
N ALA A 110 19.08 -7.25 -0.20
CA ALA A 110 18.72 -5.85 -0.40
C ALA A 110 18.54 -5.49 -1.88
N LEU A 111 19.45 -5.94 -2.75
CA LEU A 111 19.36 -5.73 -4.20
C LEU A 111 18.09 -6.37 -4.78
N LEU A 112 17.83 -7.62 -4.42
CA LEU A 112 16.64 -8.31 -4.89
C LEU A 112 15.35 -7.64 -4.36
N ARG A 113 15.31 -7.20 -3.11
CA ARG A 113 14.16 -6.46 -2.58
C ARG A 113 13.96 -5.09 -3.25
N PHE A 114 15.06 -4.41 -3.63
CA PHE A 114 14.98 -3.20 -4.45
C PHE A 114 14.33 -3.48 -5.82
N ILE A 115 14.78 -4.52 -6.53
CA ILE A 115 14.22 -4.89 -7.85
C ILE A 115 12.75 -5.35 -7.71
N ALA A 116 12.42 -6.12 -6.66
CA ALA A 116 11.05 -6.49 -6.36
C ALA A 116 10.17 -5.26 -6.13
N GLY A 117 10.69 -4.26 -5.39
CA GLY A 117 10.03 -2.97 -5.18
C GLY A 117 9.72 -2.25 -6.50
N VAL A 118 10.70 -2.21 -7.42
CA VAL A 118 10.47 -1.65 -8.77
C VAL A 118 9.34 -2.40 -9.46
N GLY A 119 9.30 -3.73 -9.40
CA GLY A 119 8.22 -4.52 -9.98
C GLY A 119 6.85 -4.20 -9.37
N LEU A 120 6.72 -4.27 -8.04
CA LEU A 120 5.46 -4.15 -7.31
C LEU A 120 4.72 -2.80 -7.51
N SER A 121 5.44 -1.73 -7.81
CA SER A 121 4.84 -0.39 -7.91
C SER A 121 3.93 -0.18 -9.14
N GLY A 122 4.01 -1.05 -10.15
CA GLY A 122 3.23 -0.92 -11.39
C GLY A 122 1.78 -1.41 -11.29
N GLU A 123 1.43 -2.19 -10.29
CA GLU A 123 0.20 -2.99 -10.29
C GLU A 123 -1.02 -2.25 -9.67
N ILE A 124 -0.85 -1.58 -8.54
CA ILE A 124 -1.95 -1.05 -7.73
C ILE A 124 -2.79 -0.02 -8.49
N GLY A 125 -2.14 0.91 -9.18
CA GLY A 125 -2.86 1.92 -9.97
C GLY A 125 -3.62 1.31 -11.13
N ALA A 126 -3.05 0.31 -11.80
CA ALA A 126 -3.64 -0.33 -12.96
C ALA A 126 -4.89 -1.15 -12.61
N ALA A 127 -4.90 -1.86 -11.48
CA ALA A 127 -6.03 -2.68 -11.04
C ALA A 127 -7.27 -1.83 -10.71
N ILE A 128 -7.10 -0.76 -9.95
CA ILE A 128 -8.21 0.14 -9.56
C ILE A 128 -8.78 0.85 -10.79
N VAL A 129 -7.91 1.33 -11.69
CA VAL A 129 -8.36 2.00 -12.92
C VAL A 129 -9.08 1.03 -13.83
N LEU A 130 -8.58 -0.20 -14.01
CA LEU A 130 -9.21 -1.22 -14.83
C LEU A 130 -10.64 -1.53 -14.36
N VAL A 131 -10.83 -1.73 -13.06
CA VAL A 131 -12.15 -2.00 -12.47
C VAL A 131 -13.09 -0.80 -12.63
N SER A 132 -12.58 0.41 -12.46
CA SER A 132 -13.38 1.65 -12.61
C SER A 132 -13.79 1.91 -14.07
N GLU A 133 -13.05 1.41 -15.05
CA GLU A 133 -13.37 1.52 -16.48
C GLU A 133 -14.36 0.44 -16.96
N ILE A 134 -14.31 -0.75 -16.35
CA ILE A 134 -15.15 -1.89 -16.76
C ILE A 134 -16.54 -1.82 -16.14
N LEU A 135 -16.64 -1.42 -14.88
CA LEU A 135 -17.90 -1.46 -14.15
C LEU A 135 -18.78 -0.22 -14.41
N PRO A 136 -20.13 -0.39 -14.49
CA PRO A 136 -21.08 0.70 -14.55
C PRO A 136 -20.92 1.64 -13.34
N LYS A 137 -21.27 2.93 -13.53
CA LYS A 137 -21.12 3.99 -12.50
C LYS A 137 -21.74 3.62 -11.15
N ASP A 138 -22.86 2.93 -11.17
CA ASP A 138 -23.66 2.60 -9.98
C ASP A 138 -23.01 1.52 -9.10
N ILE A 139 -22.14 0.66 -9.67
CA ILE A 139 -21.52 -0.47 -8.96
C ILE A 139 -20.01 -0.38 -8.84
N ARG A 140 -19.36 0.66 -9.40
CA ARG A 140 -17.90 0.86 -9.34
C ARG A 140 -17.35 0.85 -7.91
N GLY A 141 -18.06 1.50 -6.99
CA GLY A 141 -17.66 1.55 -5.58
C GLY A 141 -17.62 0.16 -4.94
N TYR A 142 -18.58 -0.70 -5.25
CA TYR A 142 -18.60 -2.09 -4.77
C TYR A 142 -17.48 -2.90 -5.41
N GLY A 143 -17.20 -2.70 -6.70
CA GLY A 143 -16.09 -3.37 -7.39
C GLY A 143 -14.74 -3.02 -6.77
N SER A 144 -14.48 -1.76 -6.51
CA SER A 144 -13.27 -1.29 -5.83
C SER A 144 -13.16 -1.85 -4.41
N ALA A 145 -14.27 -1.93 -3.66
CA ALA A 145 -14.31 -2.51 -2.34
C ALA A 145 -14.00 -4.02 -2.34
N VAL A 146 -14.51 -4.76 -3.33
CA VAL A 146 -14.20 -6.19 -3.50
C VAL A 146 -12.71 -6.39 -3.79
N VAL A 147 -12.15 -5.59 -4.71
CA VAL A 147 -10.72 -5.65 -5.05
C VAL A 147 -9.86 -5.34 -3.81
N ALA A 148 -10.18 -4.29 -3.08
CA ALA A 148 -9.46 -3.91 -1.88
C ALA A 148 -9.59 -4.98 -0.77
N GLY A 149 -10.81 -5.43 -0.47
CA GLY A 149 -11.06 -6.43 0.57
C GLY A 149 -10.35 -7.76 0.31
N VAL A 150 -10.43 -8.29 -0.92
CA VAL A 150 -9.68 -9.50 -1.31
C VAL A 150 -8.18 -9.24 -1.30
N GLY A 151 -7.74 -8.08 -1.78
CA GLY A 151 -6.32 -7.73 -1.81
C GLY A 151 -5.67 -7.75 -0.43
N TYR A 152 -6.31 -7.15 0.57
CA TYR A 152 -5.77 -7.11 1.93
C TYR A 152 -5.65 -8.48 2.60
N LEU A 153 -6.40 -9.50 2.16
CA LEU A 153 -6.22 -10.87 2.62
C LEU A 153 -4.84 -11.46 2.27
N GLY A 154 -4.15 -10.87 1.28
CA GLY A 154 -2.77 -11.20 0.93
C GLY A 154 -1.80 -11.08 2.12
N ALA A 155 -2.00 -10.11 3.01
CA ALA A 155 -1.20 -9.99 4.24
C ALA A 155 -1.41 -11.18 5.20
N GLY A 156 -2.66 -11.65 5.33
CA GLY A 156 -2.99 -12.84 6.10
C GLY A 156 -2.36 -14.10 5.50
N ALA A 157 -2.45 -14.26 4.18
CA ALA A 157 -1.82 -15.37 3.47
C ALA A 157 -0.30 -15.36 3.62
N ALA A 158 0.36 -14.19 3.56
CA ALA A 158 1.79 -14.05 3.79
C ALA A 158 2.17 -14.50 5.21
N TYR A 159 1.43 -14.06 6.22
CA TYR A 159 1.67 -14.49 7.61
C TYR A 159 1.48 -16.00 7.77
N LEU A 160 0.36 -16.57 7.29
CA LEU A 160 0.08 -18.00 7.40
C LEU A 160 1.14 -18.84 6.67
N THR A 161 1.61 -18.39 5.51
CA THR A 161 2.66 -19.09 4.78
C THR A 161 3.97 -19.15 5.60
N VAL A 162 4.30 -18.08 6.33
CA VAL A 162 5.50 -18.04 7.18
C VAL A 162 5.31 -18.86 8.47
N GLU A 163 4.10 -18.88 9.03
CA GLU A 163 3.81 -19.63 10.26
C GLU A 163 3.85 -21.15 10.04
N TYR A 164 3.37 -21.63 8.87
CA TYR A 164 3.34 -23.07 8.55
C TYR A 164 4.56 -23.57 7.78
N PHE A 165 5.26 -22.68 7.09
CA PHE A 165 6.45 -22.99 6.30
C PHE A 165 7.62 -22.11 6.72
N ASN A 166 8.76 -22.28 6.09
CA ASN A 166 9.90 -21.39 6.30
C ASN A 166 9.79 -20.09 5.45
N TRP A 167 10.59 -19.10 5.79
CA TRP A 167 10.60 -17.83 5.10
C TRP A 167 11.01 -17.90 3.61
N ARG A 168 11.84 -18.89 3.23
CA ARG A 168 12.24 -19.11 1.84
C ARG A 168 11.06 -19.59 1.01
N THR A 169 10.31 -20.55 1.53
CA THR A 169 9.06 -21.05 0.90
C THR A 169 8.06 -19.93 0.71
N ALA A 170 7.96 -18.99 1.67
CA ALA A 170 7.04 -17.86 1.54
C ALA A 170 7.38 -16.98 0.33
N PHE A 171 8.66 -16.75 0.04
CA PHE A 171 9.08 -16.05 -1.18
C PHE A 171 8.79 -16.84 -2.46
N TRP A 172 9.00 -18.15 -2.46
CA TRP A 172 8.67 -19.00 -3.61
C TRP A 172 7.17 -19.06 -3.88
N VAL A 173 6.34 -19.10 -2.84
CA VAL A 173 4.88 -19.04 -2.96
C VAL A 173 4.45 -17.70 -3.55
N GLY A 174 4.99 -16.56 -3.06
CA GLY A 174 4.69 -15.23 -3.61
C GLY A 174 5.05 -15.12 -5.09
N GLY A 175 6.28 -15.48 -5.45
CA GLY A 175 6.71 -15.46 -6.84
C GLY A 175 5.91 -16.42 -7.73
N GLY A 176 5.57 -17.61 -7.22
CA GLY A 176 4.72 -18.59 -7.91
C GLY A 176 3.30 -18.09 -8.15
N MET A 177 2.69 -17.43 -7.16
CA MET A 177 1.38 -16.79 -7.30
C MET A 177 1.40 -15.68 -8.36
N GLY A 178 2.48 -14.86 -8.39
CA GLY A 178 2.64 -13.83 -9.40
C GLY A 178 2.73 -14.41 -10.82
N LEU A 179 3.51 -15.49 -11.04
CA LEU A 179 3.57 -16.17 -12.32
C LEU A 179 2.22 -16.82 -12.72
N ALA A 180 1.50 -17.41 -11.77
CA ALA A 180 0.16 -17.95 -12.01
C ALA A 180 -0.83 -16.83 -12.40
N LEU A 181 -0.76 -15.67 -11.73
CA LEU A 181 -1.54 -14.49 -12.10
C LEU A 181 -1.22 -13.99 -13.51
N LEU A 182 0.05 -14.01 -13.91
CA LEU A 182 0.48 -13.65 -15.26
C LEU A 182 -0.20 -14.55 -16.31
N LEU A 183 -0.20 -15.87 -16.10
CA LEU A 183 -0.87 -16.83 -16.99
C LEU A 183 -2.38 -16.58 -17.06
N LEU A 184 -3.02 -16.30 -15.94
CA LEU A 184 -4.44 -15.92 -15.88
C LEU A 184 -4.72 -14.66 -16.69
N ARG A 185 -3.87 -13.65 -16.64
CA ARG A 185 -4.04 -12.39 -17.39
C ARG A 185 -3.88 -12.60 -18.89
N VAL A 186 -2.93 -13.42 -19.33
CA VAL A 186 -2.77 -13.76 -20.75
C VAL A 186 -4.05 -14.41 -21.28
N SER A 187 -4.63 -15.37 -20.56
CA SER A 187 -5.85 -16.05 -20.98
C SER A 187 -7.07 -15.11 -21.08
N VAL A 188 -7.16 -14.12 -20.21
CA VAL A 188 -8.24 -13.10 -20.23
C VAL A 188 -8.10 -12.17 -21.44
N LEU A 189 -6.86 -11.84 -21.82
CA LEU A 189 -6.59 -10.99 -22.99
C LEU A 189 -6.97 -11.67 -24.31
N GLU A 190 -6.66 -12.95 -24.44
CA GLU A 190 -7.01 -13.74 -25.63
C GLU A 190 -8.53 -13.87 -25.82
N SER A 191 -9.32 -13.74 -24.76
CA SER A 191 -10.79 -13.82 -24.83
C SER A 191 -11.49 -12.64 -25.52
N GLY A 192 -10.76 -11.67 -26.06
CA GLY A 192 -11.29 -10.59 -26.92
C GLY A 192 -12.06 -9.47 -26.20
N LEU A 193 -12.21 -9.54 -24.88
CA LEU A 193 -12.87 -8.49 -24.08
C LEU A 193 -12.11 -7.16 -24.13
N PHE A 194 -10.82 -7.20 -24.41
CA PHE A 194 -9.92 -6.05 -24.41
C PHE A 194 -9.94 -5.24 -25.74
N ASN A 195 -10.28 -5.84 -26.87
CA ASN A 195 -10.29 -5.13 -28.15
C ASN A 195 -11.40 -4.08 -28.28
N ARG A 196 -12.43 -4.12 -27.43
CA ARG A 196 -13.50 -3.11 -27.39
C ARG A 196 -13.10 -1.80 -26.71
N MET A 197 -12.02 -1.77 -25.92
CA MET A 197 -11.60 -0.59 -25.15
C MET A 197 -10.57 0.31 -25.86
N LYS A 198 -10.11 -0.08 -27.07
CA LYS A 198 -8.99 0.58 -27.75
C LYS A 198 -9.39 1.79 -28.62
N THR A 199 -10.66 2.10 -28.78
CA THR A 199 -11.15 2.95 -29.89
C THR A 199 -11.47 4.40 -29.54
N GLU A 200 -11.35 4.87 -28.29
CA GLU A 200 -11.63 6.28 -28.01
C GLU A 200 -10.55 6.86 -27.07
N HIS A 201 -9.63 7.67 -27.60
CA HIS A 201 -9.22 8.96 -27.01
C HIS A 201 -7.96 9.50 -27.74
N GLY A 202 -8.18 10.64 -28.44
CA GLY A 202 -7.17 11.39 -29.14
C GLY A 202 -6.21 12.18 -28.25
N HIS A 203 -5.21 12.69 -28.88
CA HIS A 203 -4.04 13.45 -28.45
C HIS A 203 -4.25 14.48 -27.34
N VAL A 204 -4.01 14.09 -26.09
CA VAL A 204 -3.65 15.02 -25.01
C VAL A 204 -2.30 14.54 -24.47
N SER A 205 -1.36 15.45 -24.25
CA SER A 205 -0.07 15.12 -23.60
C SER A 205 -0.36 14.53 -22.22
N ARG A 206 -0.17 13.19 -22.10
CA ARG A 206 -0.51 12.42 -20.91
C ARG A 206 0.75 12.08 -20.14
N GLY A 207 0.65 12.05 -18.78
CA GLY A 207 1.70 11.44 -17.97
C GLY A 207 2.94 12.32 -17.76
N ASN A 208 2.81 13.63 -17.65
CA ASN A 208 3.93 14.48 -17.29
C ASN A 208 4.04 14.62 -15.76
N PHE A 209 4.80 13.70 -15.12
CA PHE A 209 5.07 13.74 -13.69
C PHE A 209 5.70 15.06 -13.23
N LEU A 210 6.54 15.68 -14.06
CA LEU A 210 7.21 16.94 -13.73
C LEU A 210 6.22 18.12 -13.63
N GLN A 211 5.01 17.99 -14.18
CA GLN A 211 3.98 19.03 -14.07
C GLN A 211 3.58 19.32 -12.62
N PHE A 212 3.64 18.33 -11.72
CA PHE A 212 3.37 18.55 -10.29
C PHE A 212 4.40 19.46 -9.60
N PHE A 213 5.55 19.66 -10.22
CA PHE A 213 6.65 20.47 -9.70
C PHE A 213 6.90 21.71 -10.57
N SER A 214 6.02 22.01 -11.52
CA SER A 214 6.17 23.17 -12.43
C SER A 214 5.89 24.51 -11.74
N SER A 215 5.11 24.51 -10.65
CA SER A 215 4.83 25.70 -9.84
C SER A 215 4.76 25.37 -8.35
N TRP A 216 5.06 26.34 -7.49
CA TRP A 216 5.01 26.17 -6.03
C TRP A 216 3.64 25.75 -5.50
N PRO A 217 2.50 26.33 -5.97
CA PRO A 217 1.18 25.87 -5.54
C PRO A 217 0.88 24.40 -5.90
N GLN A 218 1.28 23.95 -7.10
CA GLN A 218 1.10 22.56 -7.52
C GLN A 218 1.98 21.60 -6.69
N THR A 219 3.22 21.98 -6.44
CA THR A 219 4.12 21.23 -5.56
C THR A 219 3.54 21.06 -4.15
N ILE A 220 3.05 22.15 -3.55
CA ILE A 220 2.44 22.08 -2.21
C ILE A 220 1.17 21.24 -2.23
N LYS A 221 0.32 21.36 -3.24
CA LYS A 221 -0.88 20.53 -3.42
C LYS A 221 -0.51 19.04 -3.43
N TYR A 222 0.53 18.68 -4.20
CA TYR A 222 1.04 17.33 -4.29
C TYR A 222 1.60 16.82 -2.95
N LEU A 223 2.45 17.60 -2.29
CA LEU A 223 3.04 17.26 -0.99
C LEU A 223 1.99 17.13 0.12
N ARG A 224 0.91 17.93 0.09
CA ARG A 224 -0.22 17.76 1.01
C ARG A 224 -0.92 16.41 0.80
N CYS A 225 -1.14 16.01 -0.45
CA CYS A 225 -1.67 14.68 -0.73
C CYS A 225 -0.74 13.59 -0.17
N VAL A 226 0.58 13.72 -0.36
CA VAL A 226 1.54 12.77 0.22
C VAL A 226 1.43 12.73 1.75
N ALA A 227 1.40 13.89 2.41
CA ALA A 227 1.38 13.97 3.87
C ALA A 227 0.14 13.29 4.50
N VAL A 228 -1.03 13.36 3.86
CA VAL A 228 -2.26 12.70 4.32
C VAL A 228 -2.14 11.17 4.31
N GLY A 229 -1.34 10.61 3.40
CA GLY A 229 -1.10 9.17 3.32
C GLY A 229 -0.04 8.64 4.30
N MET A 230 0.83 9.52 4.84
CA MET A 230 1.95 9.11 5.70
C MET A 230 1.56 8.33 6.96
N PRO A 231 0.48 8.67 7.70
CA PRO A 231 0.13 7.96 8.91
C PRO A 231 -0.09 6.46 8.72
N THR A 232 -0.68 6.04 7.62
CA THR A 232 -0.84 4.60 7.33
C THR A 232 0.50 3.89 7.26
N TRP A 233 1.48 4.49 6.58
CA TRP A 233 2.82 3.88 6.46
C TRP A 233 3.67 4.02 7.71
N PHE A 234 3.41 5.02 8.56
CA PHE A 234 3.96 5.05 9.90
C PHE A 234 3.47 3.85 10.73
N VAL A 235 2.18 3.56 10.71
CA VAL A 235 1.61 2.42 11.45
C VAL A 235 2.11 1.08 10.90
N VAL A 236 2.09 0.89 9.57
CA VAL A 236 2.55 -0.35 8.92
C VAL A 236 4.07 -0.50 9.03
N GLY A 237 4.82 0.51 8.63
CA GLY A 237 6.26 0.41 8.43
C GLY A 237 7.09 0.65 9.68
N ILE A 238 6.59 1.41 10.66
CA ILE A 238 7.29 1.62 11.94
C ILE A 238 6.64 0.77 13.04
N LEU A 239 5.37 1.00 13.36
CA LEU A 239 4.78 0.33 14.52
C LEU A 239 4.66 -1.19 14.32
N ALA A 240 4.10 -1.65 13.21
CA ALA A 240 3.88 -3.08 12.99
C ALA A 240 5.16 -3.84 12.57
N THR A 241 6.00 -3.23 11.72
CA THR A 241 7.24 -3.88 11.27
C THR A 241 8.29 -4.03 12.40
N PHE A 242 8.35 -3.06 13.31
CA PHE A 242 9.23 -3.09 14.48
C PHE A 242 8.49 -3.44 15.78
N ALA A 243 7.34 -4.10 15.69
CA ALA A 243 6.51 -4.46 16.84
C ALA A 243 7.23 -5.35 17.86
N ASN A 244 8.20 -6.17 17.45
CA ASN A 244 9.04 -6.95 18.36
C ASN A 244 9.89 -6.05 19.25
N GLU A 245 10.47 -4.99 18.72
CA GLU A 245 11.30 -4.04 19.44
C GLU A 245 10.45 -3.16 20.37
N ILE A 246 9.26 -2.77 19.92
CA ILE A 246 8.26 -2.06 20.73
C ILE A 246 7.76 -2.97 21.86
N GLY A 247 7.45 -4.23 21.60
CA GLY A 247 7.02 -5.21 22.61
C GLY A 247 8.08 -5.47 23.69
N GLN A 248 9.36 -5.56 23.28
CA GLN A 248 10.48 -5.65 24.22
C GLN A 248 10.58 -4.38 25.11
N ALA A 249 10.43 -3.19 24.52
CA ALA A 249 10.46 -1.93 25.24
C ALA A 249 9.25 -1.74 26.18
N LEU A 250 8.11 -2.38 25.90
CA LEU A 250 6.94 -2.46 26.77
C LEU A 250 7.11 -3.51 27.90
N GLY A 251 8.15 -4.35 27.85
CA GLY A 251 8.38 -5.40 28.85
C GLY A 251 7.49 -6.64 28.65
N ILE A 252 6.96 -6.88 27.48
CA ILE A 252 6.06 -8.02 27.20
C ILE A 252 6.87 -9.31 27.11
N ALA A 253 6.77 -10.15 28.14
CA ALA A 253 7.56 -11.39 28.29
C ALA A 253 7.29 -12.44 27.23
N GLU A 254 6.04 -12.52 26.73
CA GLU A 254 5.64 -13.48 25.68
C GLU A 254 6.27 -13.19 24.31
N GLY A 255 6.82 -11.97 24.14
CA GLY A 255 7.30 -11.47 22.86
C GLY A 255 6.15 -11.13 21.89
N VAL A 256 6.39 -10.15 21.02
CA VAL A 256 5.43 -9.72 20.02
C VAL A 256 5.95 -10.12 18.63
N LYS A 257 5.13 -10.86 17.86
CA LYS A 257 5.44 -11.30 16.49
C LYS A 257 5.05 -10.19 15.49
N PRO A 258 5.99 -9.52 14.80
CA PRO A 258 5.66 -8.46 13.82
C PRO A 258 4.72 -8.94 12.71
N GLY A 259 4.91 -10.16 12.21
CA GLY A 259 4.06 -10.73 11.16
C GLY A 259 2.59 -10.83 11.58
N ARG A 260 2.31 -11.19 12.85
CA ARG A 260 0.94 -11.22 13.38
C ARG A 260 0.35 -9.82 13.52
N CYS A 261 1.17 -8.84 13.92
CA CYS A 261 0.75 -7.43 13.96
C CYS A 261 0.38 -6.92 12.57
N VAL A 262 1.21 -7.18 11.57
CA VAL A 262 0.95 -6.81 10.17
C VAL A 262 -0.32 -7.48 9.66
N MET A 263 -0.49 -8.79 9.87
CA MET A 263 -1.70 -9.51 9.46
C MET A 263 -2.97 -8.88 10.05
N LEU A 264 -3.01 -8.68 11.37
CA LEU A 264 -4.19 -8.14 12.06
C LEU A 264 -4.47 -6.69 11.67
N LEU A 265 -3.41 -5.88 11.48
CA LEU A 265 -3.52 -4.53 10.95
C LEU A 265 -4.21 -4.52 9.58
N TYR A 266 -3.84 -5.41 8.67
CA TYR A 266 -4.42 -5.47 7.32
C TYR A 266 -5.83 -6.06 7.32
N VAL A 267 -6.16 -6.97 8.22
CA VAL A 267 -7.54 -7.43 8.44
C VAL A 267 -8.41 -6.26 8.92
N GLY A 268 -7.91 -5.47 9.86
CA GLY A 268 -8.56 -4.24 10.30
C GLY A 268 -8.74 -3.25 9.14
N LEU A 269 -7.68 -3.01 8.37
CA LEU A 269 -7.66 -2.09 7.23
C LEU A 269 -8.70 -2.46 6.16
N ALA A 270 -8.85 -3.76 5.87
CA ALA A 270 -9.90 -4.23 4.97
C ALA A 270 -11.30 -3.84 5.45
N GLY A 271 -11.59 -4.02 6.74
CA GLY A 271 -12.87 -3.61 7.35
C GLY A 271 -13.07 -2.09 7.33
N GLY A 272 -12.01 -1.34 7.64
CA GLY A 272 -12.02 0.13 7.63
C GLY A 272 -12.27 0.72 6.25
N ASP A 273 -11.61 0.21 5.22
CA ASP A 273 -11.81 0.65 3.83
C ASP A 273 -13.25 0.42 3.35
N LEU A 274 -13.85 -0.72 3.72
CA LEU A 274 -15.26 -1.00 3.40
C LEU A 274 -16.21 0.02 4.05
N LEU A 275 -15.89 0.52 5.25
CA LEU A 275 -16.72 1.48 5.99
C LEU A 275 -16.39 2.93 5.69
N SER A 276 -15.20 3.24 5.19
CA SER A 276 -14.79 4.62 4.90
C SER A 276 -15.69 5.31 3.87
N GLY A 277 -16.11 4.59 2.83
CA GLY A 277 -17.06 5.08 1.82
C GLY A 277 -18.42 5.48 2.41
N PRO A 278 -19.16 4.58 3.09
CA PRO A 278 -20.39 4.90 3.80
C PRO A 278 -20.23 6.03 4.82
N LEU A 279 -19.15 6.06 5.59
CA LEU A 279 -18.84 7.13 6.53
C LEU A 279 -18.76 8.50 5.84
N SER A 280 -18.06 8.57 4.71
CA SER A 280 -17.95 9.79 3.90
C SER A 280 -19.31 10.25 3.33
N GLN A 281 -20.17 9.31 2.92
CA GLN A 281 -21.53 9.61 2.46
C GLN A 281 -22.40 10.13 3.59
N TRP A 282 -22.30 9.55 4.77
CA TRP A 282 -23.06 9.98 5.95
C TRP A 282 -22.65 11.38 6.42
N LEU A 283 -21.35 11.66 6.46
CA LEU A 283 -20.80 12.97 6.84
C LEU A 283 -20.89 14.01 5.70
N ARG A 284 -21.19 13.58 4.47
CA ARG A 284 -21.15 14.42 3.26
C ARG A 284 -19.85 15.21 3.12
N SER A 285 -18.75 14.62 3.57
CA SER A 285 -17.41 15.21 3.53
C SER A 285 -16.34 14.14 3.51
N ARG A 286 -15.42 14.22 2.54
CA ARG A 286 -14.23 13.39 2.46
C ARG A 286 -13.26 13.74 3.58
N ILE A 287 -13.05 15.03 3.78
CA ILE A 287 -12.07 15.54 4.76
C ILE A 287 -12.47 15.18 6.17
N GLN A 288 -13.74 15.36 6.57
CA GLN A 288 -14.20 15.01 7.91
C GLN A 288 -14.09 13.50 8.18
N ALA A 289 -14.42 12.67 7.20
CA ALA A 289 -14.30 11.23 7.34
C ALA A 289 -12.83 10.79 7.52
N ILE A 290 -11.91 11.29 6.70
CA ILE A 290 -10.47 11.01 6.86
C ILE A 290 -9.97 11.54 8.21
N THR A 291 -10.36 12.75 8.61
CA THR A 291 -9.92 13.36 9.87
C THR A 291 -10.37 12.54 11.06
N SER A 292 -11.63 12.07 11.11
CA SER A 292 -12.13 11.26 12.21
C SER A 292 -11.38 9.93 12.36
N LEU A 293 -11.11 9.26 11.24
CA LEU A 293 -10.33 8.03 11.22
C LEU A 293 -8.87 8.26 11.66
N LEU A 294 -8.25 9.37 11.23
CA LEU A 294 -6.89 9.74 11.63
C LEU A 294 -6.79 10.09 13.11
N ILE A 295 -7.76 10.80 13.68
CA ILE A 295 -7.79 11.11 15.13
C ILE A 295 -7.83 9.81 15.94
N THR A 296 -8.70 8.86 15.54
CA THR A 296 -8.81 7.57 16.23
C THR A 296 -7.54 6.74 16.05
N SER A 297 -6.95 6.72 14.85
CA SER A 297 -5.67 6.05 14.59
C SER A 297 -4.53 6.62 15.44
N MET A 298 -4.46 7.95 15.57
CA MET A 298 -3.47 8.62 16.43
C MET A 298 -3.66 8.25 17.89
N ALA A 299 -4.90 8.24 18.39
CA ALA A 299 -5.20 7.86 19.77
C ALA A 299 -4.81 6.40 20.05
N LEU A 300 -5.13 5.47 19.16
CA LEU A 300 -4.76 4.06 19.27
C LEU A 300 -3.25 3.85 19.17
N SER A 301 -2.56 4.56 18.28
CA SER A 301 -1.09 4.52 18.18
C SER A 301 -0.43 5.06 19.46
N SER A 302 -0.97 6.12 20.03
CA SER A 302 -0.50 6.65 21.31
C SER A 302 -0.77 5.68 22.47
N PHE A 303 -1.92 5.03 22.48
CA PHE A 303 -2.27 4.02 23.47
C PHE A 303 -1.36 2.78 23.34
N LEU A 304 -1.01 2.36 22.11
CA LEU A 304 -0.05 1.28 21.89
C LEU A 304 1.30 1.58 22.56
N LEU A 305 1.79 2.81 22.41
CA LEU A 305 3.13 3.19 22.87
C LEU A 305 3.18 3.54 24.35
N PHE A 306 2.12 4.13 24.92
CA PHE A 306 2.13 4.75 26.26
C PHE A 306 0.97 4.30 27.15
N GLY A 307 0.08 3.42 26.67
CA GLY A 307 -1.11 2.95 27.41
C GLY A 307 -0.84 1.85 28.43
N GLY A 308 0.42 1.44 28.63
CA GLY A 308 0.77 0.43 29.63
C GLY A 308 0.33 -0.98 29.28
N LEU A 309 0.36 -1.34 28.00
CA LEU A 309 0.06 -2.71 27.55
C LEU A 309 1.12 -3.68 28.07
N ASP A 310 0.69 -4.76 28.70
CA ASP A 310 1.51 -5.78 29.34
C ASP A 310 1.40 -7.18 28.68
N THR A 311 0.50 -7.33 27.72
CA THR A 311 0.23 -8.60 27.01
C THR A 311 0.36 -8.46 25.50
N ALA A 312 0.87 -9.51 24.85
CA ALA A 312 0.91 -9.58 23.39
C ALA A 312 -0.49 -9.54 22.77
N ALA A 313 -1.50 -10.13 23.44
CA ALA A 313 -2.89 -10.09 23.00
C ALA A 313 -3.45 -8.67 22.94
N GLY A 314 -3.13 -7.83 23.95
CA GLY A 314 -3.49 -6.41 23.95
C GLY A 314 -2.88 -5.66 22.78
N VAL A 315 -1.59 -5.87 22.51
CA VAL A 315 -0.89 -5.28 21.35
C VAL A 315 -1.55 -5.70 20.04
N TYR A 316 -1.86 -6.98 19.85
CA TYR A 316 -2.51 -7.50 18.65
C TYR A 316 -3.91 -6.90 18.45
N THR A 317 -4.68 -6.73 19.54
CA THR A 317 -6.00 -6.09 19.48
C THR A 317 -5.90 -4.62 19.05
N VAL A 318 -4.92 -3.90 19.60
CA VAL A 318 -4.69 -2.49 19.19
C VAL A 318 -4.28 -2.40 17.75
N PHE A 319 -3.44 -3.32 17.22
CA PHE A 319 -3.11 -3.34 15.79
C PHE A 319 -4.33 -3.59 14.90
N LEU A 320 -5.24 -4.50 15.27
CA LEU A 320 -6.49 -4.74 14.55
C LEU A 320 -7.35 -3.46 14.49
N LEU A 321 -7.54 -2.78 15.62
CA LEU A 321 -8.33 -1.55 15.71
C LEU A 321 -7.65 -0.38 14.98
N THR A 322 -6.34 -0.24 15.12
CA THR A 322 -5.58 0.79 14.40
C THR A 322 -5.63 0.56 12.90
N GLY A 323 -5.55 -0.71 12.46
CA GLY A 323 -5.76 -1.10 11.08
C GLY A 323 -7.10 -0.63 10.55
N PHE A 324 -8.17 -0.87 11.30
CA PHE A 324 -9.50 -0.39 10.95
C PHE A 324 -9.56 1.14 10.76
N CYS A 325 -8.91 1.89 11.64
CA CYS A 325 -8.86 3.35 11.55
C CYS A 325 -7.94 3.87 10.44
N THR A 326 -6.95 3.08 10.00
CA THR A 326 -6.11 3.41 8.83
C THR A 326 -6.71 2.97 7.50
N GLY A 327 -7.86 2.27 7.52
CA GLY A 327 -8.64 1.86 6.35
C GLY A 327 -9.40 3.02 5.70
N TYR A 328 -8.71 4.10 5.38
CA TYR A 328 -9.23 5.22 4.59
C TYR A 328 -8.52 5.33 3.23
N ILE A 329 -7.74 4.32 2.85
CA ILE A 329 -6.86 4.40 1.66
C ILE A 329 -7.68 4.56 0.38
N ALA A 330 -8.76 3.80 0.20
CA ALA A 330 -9.60 3.91 -0.99
C ALA A 330 -10.24 5.30 -1.09
N MET A 331 -10.77 5.82 0.03
CA MET A 331 -11.35 7.17 0.09
C MET A 331 -10.29 8.26 -0.13
N TYR A 332 -9.10 8.11 0.43
CA TYR A 332 -7.97 9.00 0.21
C TYR A 332 -7.55 9.04 -1.26
N LEU A 333 -7.42 7.88 -1.92
CA LEU A 333 -7.10 7.82 -3.36
C LEU A 333 -8.20 8.44 -4.22
N THR A 334 -9.47 8.27 -3.84
CA THR A 334 -10.59 8.95 -4.48
C THR A 334 -10.45 10.48 -4.33
N THR A 335 -10.13 10.97 -3.13
CA THR A 335 -9.88 12.40 -2.89
C THR A 335 -8.74 12.93 -3.75
N VAL A 336 -7.62 12.18 -3.86
CA VAL A 336 -6.53 12.53 -4.78
C VAL A 336 -7.02 12.59 -6.23
N ALA A 337 -7.81 11.62 -6.69
CA ALA A 337 -8.37 11.62 -8.05
C ALA A 337 -9.29 12.82 -8.32
N GLU A 338 -10.08 13.23 -7.31
CA GLU A 338 -11.00 14.36 -7.38
C GLU A 338 -10.29 15.73 -7.33
N LEU A 339 -9.07 15.78 -6.78
CA LEU A 339 -8.25 17.00 -6.71
C LEU A 339 -7.55 17.34 -8.02
N TYR A 340 -7.28 16.35 -8.89
CA TYR A 340 -6.49 16.55 -10.11
C TYR A 340 -7.31 16.42 -11.39
N GLY A 341 -7.01 17.28 -12.36
CA GLY A 341 -7.63 17.30 -13.68
C GLY A 341 -7.37 16.02 -14.49
N THR A 342 -8.21 15.75 -15.48
CA THR A 342 -8.21 14.53 -16.30
C THR A 342 -6.87 14.24 -16.98
N ASN A 343 -6.10 15.29 -17.32
CA ASN A 343 -4.79 15.20 -17.99
C ASN A 343 -3.66 14.66 -17.09
N VAL A 344 -3.75 14.83 -15.77
CA VAL A 344 -2.70 14.42 -14.81
C VAL A 344 -3.24 13.54 -13.69
N ARG A 345 -4.54 13.26 -13.66
CA ARG A 345 -5.20 12.47 -12.62
C ARG A 345 -4.60 11.08 -12.45
N ASN A 346 -4.39 10.37 -13.55
CA ASN A 346 -3.82 9.02 -13.49
C ASN A 346 -2.38 9.05 -12.95
N THR A 347 -1.58 10.02 -13.39
CA THR A 347 -0.22 10.21 -12.88
C THR A 347 -0.24 10.53 -11.38
N ALA A 348 -1.14 11.39 -10.90
CA ALA A 348 -1.29 11.72 -9.49
C ALA A 348 -1.70 10.49 -8.65
N THR A 349 -2.74 9.78 -9.06
CA THR A 349 -3.26 8.61 -8.32
C THR A 349 -2.28 7.44 -8.28
N THR A 350 -1.32 7.36 -9.21
CA THR A 350 -0.28 6.32 -9.22
C THR A 350 0.97 6.78 -8.47
N SER A 351 1.43 8.01 -8.68
CA SER A 351 2.68 8.49 -8.08
C SER A 351 2.54 8.88 -6.60
N VAL A 352 1.43 9.48 -6.21
CA VAL A 352 1.21 9.88 -4.80
C VAL A 352 1.35 8.68 -3.84
N PRO A 353 0.66 7.53 -4.02
CA PRO A 353 0.82 6.38 -3.15
C PRO A 353 2.26 5.84 -3.14
N SER A 354 2.95 5.86 -4.28
CA SER A 354 4.34 5.39 -4.38
C SER A 354 5.28 6.29 -3.58
N ILE A 355 5.11 7.62 -3.66
CA ILE A 355 5.89 8.57 -2.87
C ILE A 355 5.54 8.47 -1.38
N VAL A 356 4.27 8.31 -1.03
CA VAL A 356 3.85 8.07 0.37
C VAL A 356 4.59 6.87 0.96
N ARG A 357 4.70 5.77 0.22
CA ARG A 357 5.50 4.62 0.64
C ARG A 357 6.98 4.98 0.78
N GLY A 358 7.52 5.77 -0.13
CA GLY A 358 8.89 6.26 -0.08
C GLY A 358 9.20 7.11 1.17
N THR A 359 8.20 7.76 1.78
CA THR A 359 8.40 8.50 3.05
C THR A 359 8.77 7.58 4.21
N LEU A 360 8.56 6.27 4.08
CA LEU A 360 9.02 5.31 5.08
C LEU A 360 10.54 5.30 5.21
N ILE A 361 11.30 5.62 4.15
CA ILE A 361 12.76 5.69 4.20
C ILE A 361 13.23 6.71 5.26
N PRO A 362 12.89 8.02 5.17
CA PRO A 362 13.27 8.96 6.21
C PRO A 362 12.66 8.63 7.59
N MET A 363 11.46 8.03 7.64
CA MET A 363 10.87 7.61 8.91
C MET A 363 11.70 6.51 9.59
N THR A 364 12.13 5.47 8.86
CA THR A 364 12.94 4.39 9.43
C THR A 364 14.33 4.86 9.80
N LEU A 365 14.96 5.73 8.99
CA LEU A 365 16.25 6.33 9.30
C LEU A 365 16.17 7.17 10.58
N LEU A 366 15.15 8.01 10.70
CA LEU A 366 14.94 8.84 11.90
C LEU A 366 14.64 7.98 13.13
N PHE A 367 13.79 6.95 12.99
CA PHE A 367 13.50 6.00 14.06
C PHE A 367 14.79 5.32 14.56
N GLN A 368 15.62 4.81 13.68
CA GLN A 368 16.87 4.15 14.04
C GLN A 368 17.91 5.13 14.64
N ALA A 369 17.95 6.38 14.18
CA ALA A 369 18.84 7.40 14.72
C ALA A 369 18.44 7.85 16.12
N LEU A 370 17.14 7.93 16.42
CA LEU A 370 16.63 8.33 17.72
C LEU A 370 16.66 7.19 18.76
N LYS A 371 16.45 5.94 18.31
CA LYS A 371 16.30 4.77 19.19
C LYS A 371 17.43 4.60 20.23
N PRO A 372 18.73 4.78 19.92
CA PRO A 372 19.80 4.63 20.89
C PRO A 372 19.77 5.69 22.01
N SER A 373 19.24 6.89 21.73
CA SER A 373 19.25 8.01 22.67
C SER A 373 18.00 8.08 23.57
N VAL A 374 16.82 7.78 23.01
CA VAL A 374 15.53 7.96 23.72
C VAL A 374 14.71 6.67 23.83
N GLY A 375 15.20 5.56 23.29
CA GLY A 375 14.50 4.27 23.29
C GLY A 375 13.44 4.16 22.19
N ALA A 376 12.94 2.93 21.95
CA ALA A 376 12.03 2.62 20.84
C ALA A 376 10.66 3.32 20.97
N LEU A 377 10.08 3.37 22.18
CA LEU A 377 8.76 3.94 22.40
C LEU A 377 8.72 5.45 22.14
N LEU A 378 9.67 6.20 22.72
CA LEU A 378 9.75 7.65 22.52
C LEU A 378 10.15 7.99 21.08
N SER A 379 11.03 7.22 20.44
CA SER A 379 11.39 7.42 19.04
C SER A 379 10.17 7.28 18.13
N ALA A 380 9.36 6.24 18.32
CA ALA A 380 8.12 6.04 17.57
C ALA A 380 7.10 7.15 17.90
N GLY A 381 6.98 7.55 19.16
CA GLY A 381 6.07 8.62 19.59
C GLY A 381 6.39 9.98 18.95
N LEU A 382 7.67 10.40 18.99
CA LEU A 382 8.13 11.65 18.38
C LEU A 382 7.88 11.65 16.87
N LEU A 383 8.18 10.54 16.20
CA LEU A 383 7.92 10.37 14.78
C LEU A 383 6.42 10.43 14.48
N GLY A 384 5.59 9.79 15.31
CA GLY A 384 4.15 9.84 15.21
C GLY A 384 3.60 11.26 15.30
N VAL A 385 4.07 12.07 16.26
CA VAL A 385 3.68 13.50 16.38
C VAL A 385 3.96 14.26 15.09
N VAL A 386 5.13 14.08 14.49
CA VAL A 386 5.48 14.75 13.23
C VAL A 386 4.56 14.27 12.09
N VAL A 387 4.37 12.96 11.95
CA VAL A 387 3.61 12.38 10.84
C VAL A 387 2.12 12.75 10.92
N TYR A 388 1.48 12.57 12.07
CA TYR A 388 0.08 12.96 12.25
C TYR A 388 -0.10 14.47 12.20
N GLY A 389 0.84 15.25 12.75
CA GLY A 389 0.84 16.72 12.67
C GLY A 389 0.86 17.23 11.24
N LEU A 390 1.74 16.67 10.39
CA LEU A 390 1.79 16.98 8.96
C LEU A 390 0.51 16.58 8.23
N ALA A 391 -0.07 15.43 8.57
CA ALA A 391 -1.31 14.96 7.96
C ALA A 391 -2.49 15.89 8.31
N PHE A 392 -2.68 16.26 9.56
CA PHE A 392 -3.75 17.19 9.99
C PHE A 392 -3.55 18.59 9.42
N TRP A 393 -2.32 19.10 9.43
CA TRP A 393 -2.02 20.39 8.80
C TRP A 393 -2.36 20.37 7.31
N SER A 394 -2.04 19.28 6.61
CA SER A 394 -2.33 19.12 5.18
C SER A 394 -3.83 19.02 4.91
N LEU A 395 -4.57 18.22 5.71
CA LEU A 395 -6.02 18.09 5.59
C LEU A 395 -6.74 19.42 5.81
N SER A 396 -6.28 20.25 6.75
CA SER A 396 -6.89 21.58 6.98
C SER A 396 -6.71 22.57 5.82
N ARG A 397 -5.89 22.22 4.83
CA ARG A 397 -5.55 23.06 3.66
C ARG A 397 -5.95 22.41 2.31
N ILE A 398 -6.48 21.20 2.34
CA ILE A 398 -7.04 20.52 1.17
C ILE A 398 -8.50 20.93 1.04
N GLU A 399 -8.93 21.21 -0.20
CA GLU A 399 -10.32 21.52 -0.51
C GLU A 399 -11.21 20.29 -0.35
N GLU A 400 -12.44 20.49 0.10
CA GLU A 400 -13.46 19.42 0.13
C GLU A 400 -13.79 18.99 -1.29
N THR A 401 -13.78 17.68 -1.53
CA THR A 401 -14.02 17.11 -2.87
C THR A 401 -15.35 16.37 -2.99
N PHE A 402 -16.11 16.26 -1.91
CA PHE A 402 -17.39 15.53 -1.92
C PHE A 402 -18.37 16.17 -2.92
N GLY A 403 -18.79 15.37 -3.92
CA GLY A 403 -19.70 15.81 -4.97
C GLY A 403 -19.08 16.68 -6.07
N LYS A 404 -17.73 16.81 -6.12
CA LYS A 404 -17.04 17.58 -7.15
C LYS A 404 -17.15 16.88 -8.51
N GLU A 405 -17.46 17.64 -9.56
CA GLU A 405 -17.43 17.15 -10.93
C GLU A 405 -15.99 16.86 -11.37
N LEU A 406 -15.82 15.77 -12.11
CA LEU A 406 -14.50 15.28 -12.50
C LEU A 406 -14.02 15.81 -13.86
N ASP A 407 -14.86 16.48 -14.62
CA ASP A 407 -14.58 16.92 -16.00
C ASP A 407 -13.90 18.29 -16.01
N PHE A 408 -12.68 18.36 -15.47
CA PHE A 408 -11.82 19.54 -15.60
C PHE A 408 -10.40 19.15 -16.01
N VAL A 409 -9.72 20.08 -16.66
CA VAL A 409 -8.31 19.96 -17.08
C VAL A 409 -7.49 20.88 -16.19
N GLU A 410 -6.38 20.39 -15.67
CA GLU A 410 -5.43 21.19 -14.91
C GLU A 410 -4.55 21.98 -15.88
N VAL A 411 -4.53 23.29 -15.73
CA VAL A 411 -3.76 24.23 -16.58
C VAL A 411 -2.35 24.38 -16.01
#